data_2b0c110f268a7581aa4a1c44e9fc746e
#
_entry.id   2b0c110f268a7581aa4a1c44e9fc746e
#
_cell.length_a   1.000
_cell.length_b   1.000
_cell.length_c   1.000
_cell.angle_alpha   90.00
_cell.angle_beta   90.00
_cell.angle_gamma   90.00
#
_symmetry.space_group_name_H-M   'P 1'
#
loop_
_entity.id
_entity.type
_entity.pdbx_description
1 polymer ?
#
loop_
_entity_poly.entity_id
_entity_poly.type
_entity_poly.pdbx_seq_one_letter_code
_entity_poly.pdbx_strand_id
1 'polypeptide(L)'
;MTQLLKLTRRGLYCDAGDFYVDPWTPVERAVVTHAHADHARPGHQKYLAAKEGEHIFRLRLGAEPEFDFVEFGEMRNLNGVNVSLHPAGHMTGSAQVRIERRGEVCVVSGDYKLQSDPTTRSFEPIRCNIFVTESTFGLPIFRWETSESVFGEINAWWSANAAIGKPTVLYGYSVGKAQRLLAGVDPHIGPIFGHGAIVNACAAYRACGVDLPDIQSVQSATSNHDWSGALIVAPPSAHGTAWIRRFD
;
A
#
# COMPACT_ATOMS: atom_id res chain seq x y z
N MET A 1 -14.81 -31.71 -8.67
CA MET A 1 -15.07 -30.45 -7.98
C MET A 1 -14.67 -29.34 -8.93
N THR A 2 -15.55 -28.42 -9.25
CA THR A 2 -15.21 -27.24 -10.07
C THR A 2 -14.42 -26.30 -9.19
N GLN A 3 -13.16 -26.11 -9.51
CA GLN A 3 -12.26 -25.18 -8.80
C GLN A 3 -12.83 -23.77 -8.90
N LEU A 4 -13.04 -23.07 -7.76
CA LEU A 4 -13.60 -21.70 -7.71
C LEU A 4 -12.78 -20.68 -8.50
N LEU A 5 -11.46 -20.83 -8.47
CA LEU A 5 -10.52 -19.99 -9.20
C LEU A 5 -9.66 -20.81 -10.14
N LYS A 6 -9.35 -20.26 -11.30
CA LYS A 6 -8.40 -20.82 -12.26
C LYS A 6 -7.39 -19.76 -12.70
N LEU A 7 -6.15 -20.16 -12.90
CA LEU A 7 -5.13 -19.29 -13.47
C LEU A 7 -5.35 -19.23 -14.98
N THR A 8 -5.36 -18.00 -15.53
CA THR A 8 -5.50 -17.71 -16.95
C THR A 8 -4.36 -16.82 -17.42
N ARG A 9 -4.31 -16.52 -18.73
CA ARG A 9 -3.36 -15.54 -19.28
C ARG A 9 -3.62 -14.10 -18.79
N ARG A 10 -4.77 -13.83 -18.17
CA ARG A 10 -5.15 -12.50 -17.65
C ARG A 10 -5.05 -12.40 -16.12
N GLY A 11 -4.72 -13.48 -15.43
CA GLY A 11 -4.65 -13.59 -13.97
C GLY A 11 -5.63 -14.63 -13.40
N LEU A 12 -5.88 -14.56 -12.10
CA LEU A 12 -6.81 -15.42 -11.39
C LEU A 12 -8.25 -15.10 -11.78
N TYR A 13 -9.00 -16.08 -12.25
CA TYR A 13 -10.35 -15.92 -12.75
C TYR A 13 -11.35 -16.80 -12.02
N CYS A 14 -12.44 -16.22 -11.57
CA CYS A 14 -13.63 -16.91 -11.06
C CYS A 14 -14.67 -17.06 -12.18
N ASP A 15 -14.73 -18.25 -12.78
CA ASP A 15 -15.62 -18.56 -13.91
C ASP A 15 -17.10 -18.38 -13.55
N ALA A 16 -17.48 -18.82 -12.35
CA ALA A 16 -18.87 -18.76 -11.89
C ALA A 16 -19.33 -17.32 -11.57
N GLY A 17 -18.44 -16.48 -11.06
CA GLY A 17 -18.71 -15.08 -10.70
C GLY A 17 -18.45 -14.11 -11.86
N ASP A 18 -17.76 -14.56 -12.91
CA ASP A 18 -17.31 -13.77 -14.04
C ASP A 18 -16.54 -12.52 -13.63
N PHE A 19 -15.46 -12.73 -12.85
CA PHE A 19 -14.55 -11.68 -12.43
C PHE A 19 -13.12 -12.21 -12.29
N TYR A 20 -12.16 -11.29 -12.29
CA TYR A 20 -10.74 -11.58 -12.05
C TYR A 20 -10.30 -10.98 -10.71
N VAL A 21 -9.30 -11.60 -10.07
CA VAL A 21 -8.60 -11.01 -8.92
C VAL A 21 -7.23 -10.54 -9.40
N ASP A 22 -6.90 -9.27 -9.17
CA ASP A 22 -5.66 -8.59 -9.57
C ASP A 22 -5.24 -8.90 -11.02
N PRO A 23 -6.11 -8.64 -12.03
CA PRO A 23 -5.83 -9.03 -13.41
C PRO A 23 -4.66 -8.27 -14.02
N TRP A 24 -3.89 -8.96 -14.87
CA TRP A 24 -2.69 -8.43 -15.50
C TRP A 24 -2.95 -7.61 -16.76
N THR A 25 -4.13 -7.74 -17.35
CA THR A 25 -4.56 -7.05 -18.57
C THR A 25 -6.00 -6.59 -18.41
N PRO A 26 -6.48 -5.63 -19.22
CA PRO A 26 -7.85 -5.12 -19.15
C PRO A 26 -8.93 -6.22 -19.18
N VAL A 27 -9.85 -6.12 -18.24
CA VAL A 27 -11.01 -7.02 -18.07
C VAL A 27 -12.26 -6.22 -17.78
N GLU A 28 -13.43 -6.87 -17.86
CA GLU A 28 -14.71 -6.25 -17.53
C GLU A 28 -14.84 -6.01 -16.02
N ARG A 29 -14.55 -7.02 -15.20
CA ARG A 29 -14.68 -6.95 -13.73
C ARG A 29 -13.39 -7.39 -13.05
N ALA A 30 -12.79 -6.47 -12.30
CA ALA A 30 -11.61 -6.69 -11.48
C ALA A 30 -11.97 -6.55 -9.99
N VAL A 31 -11.64 -7.54 -9.19
CA VAL A 31 -11.56 -7.43 -7.72
C VAL A 31 -10.09 -7.16 -7.41
N VAL A 32 -9.78 -6.01 -6.79
CA VAL A 32 -8.39 -5.58 -6.61
C VAL A 32 -8.05 -5.56 -5.13
N THR A 33 -6.98 -6.28 -4.79
CA THR A 33 -6.55 -6.47 -3.39
C THR A 33 -6.00 -5.19 -2.77
N HIS A 34 -5.20 -4.41 -3.51
CA HIS A 34 -4.62 -3.16 -3.00
C HIS A 34 -4.10 -2.26 -4.14
N ALA A 35 -3.77 -1.01 -3.81
CA ALA A 35 -3.49 0.03 -4.79
C ALA A 35 -2.03 0.10 -5.29
N HIS A 36 -1.19 -0.93 -5.10
CA HIS A 36 0.12 -0.99 -5.77
C HIS A 36 -0.03 -1.21 -7.28
N ALA A 37 1.00 -0.80 -8.03
CA ALA A 37 0.95 -0.70 -9.48
C ALA A 37 0.81 -2.04 -10.22
N ASP A 38 1.31 -3.09 -9.63
CA ASP A 38 1.30 -4.46 -10.14
C ASP A 38 -0.04 -5.17 -9.88
N HIS A 39 -0.84 -4.68 -8.91
CA HIS A 39 -2.19 -5.15 -8.60
C HIS A 39 -3.27 -4.23 -9.19
N ALA A 40 -3.26 -2.94 -8.85
CA ALA A 40 -4.19 -1.96 -9.37
C ALA A 40 -3.76 -1.44 -10.74
N ARG A 41 -3.99 -2.24 -11.78
CA ARG A 41 -3.67 -1.88 -13.16
C ARG A 41 -4.80 -1.09 -13.80
N PRO A 42 -4.50 -0.12 -14.67
CA PRO A 42 -5.52 0.65 -15.37
C PRO A 42 -6.18 -0.16 -16.49
N GLY A 43 -7.36 0.31 -16.94
CA GLY A 43 -8.04 -0.19 -18.14
C GLY A 43 -9.11 -1.25 -17.88
N HIS A 44 -9.40 -1.63 -16.63
CA HIS A 44 -10.56 -2.45 -16.31
C HIS A 44 -11.83 -1.60 -16.39
N GLN A 45 -12.98 -2.19 -16.75
CA GLN A 45 -14.23 -1.45 -16.83
C GLN A 45 -14.79 -1.17 -15.43
N LYS A 46 -14.76 -2.19 -14.53
CA LYS A 46 -15.26 -2.09 -13.16
C LYS A 46 -14.24 -2.61 -12.18
N TYR A 47 -14.08 -1.89 -11.07
CA TYR A 47 -13.17 -2.25 -9.97
C TYR A 47 -13.98 -2.44 -8.70
N LEU A 48 -13.86 -3.59 -8.05
CA LEU A 48 -14.30 -3.83 -6.69
C LEU A 48 -13.07 -3.78 -5.77
N ALA A 49 -13.08 -2.90 -4.79
CA ALA A 49 -11.95 -2.68 -3.89
C ALA A 49 -12.43 -2.25 -2.49
N ALA A 50 -11.53 -2.29 -1.50
CA ALA A 50 -11.86 -1.87 -0.15
C ALA A 50 -12.06 -0.35 -0.05
N LYS A 51 -13.16 0.06 0.61
CA LYS A 51 -13.53 1.46 0.84
C LYS A 51 -12.44 2.22 1.59
N GLU A 52 -11.80 1.57 2.54
CA GLU A 52 -10.71 2.17 3.33
C GLU A 52 -9.55 2.67 2.46
N GLY A 53 -9.34 2.08 1.26
CA GLY A 53 -8.30 2.48 0.30
C GLY A 53 -8.76 3.46 -0.80
N GLU A 54 -10.00 3.94 -0.78
CA GLU A 54 -10.61 4.69 -1.91
C GLU A 54 -9.73 5.81 -2.44
N HIS A 55 -9.22 6.69 -1.58
CA HIS A 55 -8.41 7.84 -2.03
C HIS A 55 -7.07 7.42 -2.62
N ILE A 56 -6.51 6.30 -2.18
CA ILE A 56 -5.26 5.76 -2.71
C ILE A 56 -5.52 5.10 -4.08
N PHE A 57 -6.62 4.35 -4.23
CA PHE A 57 -7.05 3.81 -5.53
C PHE A 57 -7.31 4.94 -6.55
N ARG A 58 -7.97 6.02 -6.15
CA ARG A 58 -8.21 7.19 -7.01
C ARG A 58 -6.92 7.93 -7.36
N LEU A 59 -5.98 8.04 -6.43
CA LEU A 59 -4.64 8.57 -6.72
C LEU A 59 -3.92 7.71 -7.78
N ARG A 60 -4.07 6.38 -7.71
CA ARG A 60 -3.41 5.42 -8.60
C ARG A 60 -4.04 5.34 -9.98
N LEU A 61 -5.35 5.29 -10.07
CA LEU A 61 -6.12 4.97 -11.29
C LEU A 61 -6.87 6.16 -11.87
N GLY A 62 -6.94 7.29 -11.15
CA GLY A 62 -7.76 8.44 -11.52
C GLY A 62 -9.21 8.30 -11.05
N ALA A 63 -10.03 9.27 -11.44
CA ALA A 63 -11.46 9.35 -11.08
C ALA A 63 -12.39 8.67 -12.10
N GLU A 64 -11.91 8.46 -13.33
CA GLU A 64 -12.72 7.99 -14.46
C GLU A 64 -13.24 6.53 -14.35
N PRO A 65 -12.46 5.56 -13.76
CA PRO A 65 -12.93 4.17 -13.67
C PRO A 65 -14.18 4.04 -12.80
N GLU A 66 -15.05 3.08 -13.14
CA GLU A 66 -16.19 2.69 -12.29
C GLU A 66 -15.69 1.87 -11.10
N PHE A 67 -15.80 2.43 -9.89
CA PHE A 67 -15.46 1.77 -8.64
C PHE A 67 -16.70 1.34 -7.85
N ASP A 68 -16.71 0.10 -7.38
CA ASP A 68 -17.56 -0.40 -6.29
C ASP A 68 -16.67 -0.55 -5.06
N PHE A 69 -16.67 0.48 -4.20
CA PHE A 69 -15.96 0.42 -2.93
C PHE A 69 -16.85 -0.19 -1.85
N VAL A 70 -16.33 -1.23 -1.18
CA VAL A 70 -17.05 -1.97 -0.15
C VAL A 70 -16.33 -1.89 1.19
N GLU A 71 -17.09 -1.88 2.28
CA GLU A 71 -16.51 -1.99 3.62
C GLU A 71 -15.92 -3.38 3.84
N PHE A 72 -14.93 -3.48 4.72
CA PHE A 72 -14.40 -4.78 5.10
C PHE A 72 -15.52 -5.66 5.71
N GLY A 73 -15.60 -6.92 5.27
CA GLY A 73 -16.64 -7.85 5.64
C GLY A 73 -17.98 -7.68 4.88
N GLU A 74 -18.16 -6.57 4.16
CA GLU A 74 -19.35 -6.37 3.35
C GLU A 74 -19.37 -7.35 2.17
N MET A 75 -20.51 -8.01 1.96
CA MET A 75 -20.66 -9.05 0.95
C MET A 75 -21.23 -8.47 -0.35
N ARG A 76 -20.63 -8.84 -1.47
CA ARG A 76 -21.17 -8.65 -2.82
C ARG A 76 -21.49 -10.00 -3.44
N ASN A 77 -22.66 -10.12 -4.05
CA ASN A 77 -23.02 -11.31 -4.84
C ASN A 77 -22.74 -11.05 -6.31
N LEU A 78 -21.78 -11.77 -6.87
CA LEU A 78 -21.40 -11.72 -8.27
C LEU A 78 -21.81 -13.03 -8.94
N ASN A 79 -22.92 -13.04 -9.69
CA ASN A 79 -23.44 -14.20 -10.42
C ASN A 79 -23.59 -15.47 -9.55
N GLY A 80 -24.05 -15.33 -8.30
CA GLY A 80 -24.22 -16.44 -7.36
C GLY A 80 -22.92 -16.86 -6.62
N VAL A 81 -21.87 -16.07 -6.71
CA VAL A 81 -20.64 -16.16 -5.92
C VAL A 81 -20.63 -15.01 -4.92
N ASN A 82 -20.45 -15.30 -3.64
CA ASN A 82 -20.30 -14.29 -2.61
C ASN A 82 -18.83 -13.87 -2.50
N VAL A 83 -18.59 -12.57 -2.57
CA VAL A 83 -17.27 -11.96 -2.44
C VAL A 83 -17.28 -10.97 -1.30
N SER A 84 -16.29 -11.02 -0.43
CA SER A 84 -16.04 -10.02 0.62
C SER A 84 -14.55 -9.72 0.74
N LEU A 85 -14.23 -8.51 1.18
CA LEU A 85 -12.86 -8.05 1.37
C LEU A 85 -12.55 -7.98 2.86
N HIS A 86 -11.34 -8.38 3.25
CA HIS A 86 -10.91 -8.41 4.65
C HIS A 86 -9.49 -7.87 4.78
N PRO A 87 -9.11 -7.23 5.91
CA PRO A 87 -7.81 -6.62 6.07
C PRO A 87 -6.64 -7.56 5.79
N ALA A 88 -5.68 -7.13 4.98
CA ALA A 88 -4.46 -7.85 4.66
C ALA A 88 -3.22 -7.35 5.43
N GLY A 89 -3.28 -6.18 6.07
CA GLY A 89 -2.20 -5.64 6.90
C GLY A 89 -1.01 -5.05 6.14
N HIS A 90 -1.06 -5.02 4.81
CA HIS A 90 0.08 -4.62 3.97
C HIS A 90 0.19 -3.09 3.80
N MET A 91 -0.92 -2.44 3.49
CA MET A 91 -1.07 -0.99 3.36
C MET A 91 -2.52 -0.58 3.60
N THR A 92 -2.80 0.72 3.78
CA THR A 92 -4.17 1.23 3.95
C THR A 92 -5.08 0.74 2.82
N GLY A 93 -6.17 0.08 3.19
CA GLY A 93 -7.14 -0.50 2.25
C GLY A 93 -6.67 -1.78 1.56
N SER A 94 -5.53 -2.38 1.95
CA SER A 94 -5.15 -3.69 1.43
C SER A 94 -6.08 -4.78 1.96
N ALA A 95 -6.50 -5.66 1.05
CA ALA A 95 -7.53 -6.64 1.31
C ALA A 95 -7.16 -8.04 0.86
N GLN A 96 -7.51 -9.02 1.67
CA GLN A 96 -7.70 -10.39 1.24
C GLN A 96 -9.07 -10.49 0.55
N VAL A 97 -9.16 -11.22 -0.56
CA VAL A 97 -10.42 -11.48 -1.28
C VAL A 97 -10.95 -12.84 -0.87
N ARG A 98 -12.04 -12.86 -0.10
CA ARG A 98 -12.77 -14.06 0.27
C ARG A 98 -13.86 -14.33 -0.76
N ILE A 99 -13.84 -15.51 -1.36
CA ILE A 99 -14.75 -15.96 -2.43
C ILE A 99 -15.46 -17.22 -1.94
N GLU A 100 -16.78 -17.20 -1.90
CA GLU A 100 -17.57 -18.32 -1.40
C GLU A 100 -18.66 -18.73 -2.39
N ARG A 101 -18.77 -20.04 -2.63
CA ARG A 101 -19.85 -20.62 -3.40
C ARG A 101 -20.15 -22.03 -2.90
N ARG A 102 -21.43 -22.31 -2.59
CA ARG A 102 -21.92 -23.64 -2.16
C ARG A 102 -21.15 -24.24 -0.98
N GLY A 103 -20.74 -23.40 -0.04
CA GLY A 103 -20.00 -23.81 1.15
C GLY A 103 -18.49 -24.01 0.96
N GLU A 104 -17.97 -23.87 -0.26
CA GLU A 104 -16.52 -23.82 -0.52
C GLU A 104 -16.04 -22.38 -0.45
N VAL A 105 -14.97 -22.13 0.34
CA VAL A 105 -14.36 -20.82 0.55
C VAL A 105 -12.93 -20.83 0.02
N CYS A 106 -12.63 -19.89 -0.89
CA CYS A 106 -11.30 -19.61 -1.37
C CYS A 106 -10.91 -18.20 -0.94
N VAL A 107 -9.70 -18.03 -0.42
CA VAL A 107 -9.14 -16.71 -0.06
C VAL A 107 -7.91 -16.43 -0.89
N VAL A 108 -7.85 -15.26 -1.52
CA VAL A 108 -6.66 -14.72 -2.17
C VAL A 108 -6.09 -13.64 -1.27
N SER A 109 -4.87 -13.84 -0.76
CA SER A 109 -4.27 -12.93 0.24
C SER A 109 -3.96 -11.54 -0.31
N GLY A 110 -3.71 -11.40 -1.62
CA GLY A 110 -2.93 -10.27 -2.11
C GLY A 110 -1.58 -10.21 -1.42
N ASP A 111 -0.94 -9.06 -1.42
CA ASP A 111 0.21 -8.82 -0.54
C ASP A 111 -0.29 -8.61 0.89
N TYR A 112 0.36 -9.26 1.86
CA TYR A 112 -0.08 -9.20 3.24
C TYR A 112 1.06 -9.06 4.23
N LYS A 113 0.74 -8.62 5.44
CA LYS A 113 1.70 -8.46 6.52
C LYS A 113 1.04 -8.79 7.86
N LEU A 114 1.68 -9.68 8.62
CA LEU A 114 1.18 -10.11 9.92
C LEU A 114 1.58 -9.17 11.07
N GLN A 115 2.71 -8.45 10.91
CA GLN A 115 3.15 -7.49 11.91
C GLN A 115 2.25 -6.24 11.90
N SER A 116 1.94 -5.71 13.08
CA SER A 116 1.18 -4.47 13.23
C SER A 116 1.85 -3.31 12.50
N ASP A 117 1.02 -2.44 11.93
CA ASP A 117 1.43 -1.26 11.19
C ASP A 117 0.46 -0.12 11.54
N PRO A 118 0.94 1.06 12.02
CA PRO A 118 0.05 2.14 12.45
C PRO A 118 -0.74 2.77 11.30
N THR A 119 -0.37 2.50 10.05
CA THR A 119 -1.02 3.08 8.87
C THR A 119 -2.11 2.19 8.27
N THR A 120 -2.37 1.00 8.79
CA THR A 120 -3.35 0.06 8.23
C THR A 120 -3.96 -0.84 9.29
N ARG A 121 -5.12 -1.41 9.01
CA ARG A 121 -5.69 -2.46 9.84
C ARG A 121 -4.82 -3.71 9.82
N SER A 122 -4.69 -4.38 10.97
CA SER A 122 -3.97 -5.65 11.07
C SER A 122 -4.60 -6.74 10.22
N PHE A 123 -3.78 -7.68 9.78
CA PHE A 123 -4.21 -8.88 9.05
C PHE A 123 -5.31 -9.63 9.83
N GLU A 124 -6.40 -9.97 9.15
CA GLU A 124 -7.51 -10.76 9.70
C GLU A 124 -7.41 -12.22 9.24
N PRO A 125 -7.19 -13.19 10.14
CA PRO A 125 -7.18 -14.59 9.76
C PRO A 125 -8.57 -15.07 9.30
N ILE A 126 -8.67 -15.63 8.08
CA ILE A 126 -9.93 -16.11 7.51
C ILE A 126 -9.88 -17.63 7.36
N ARG A 127 -10.89 -18.32 7.91
CA ARG A 127 -11.04 -19.75 7.69
C ARG A 127 -11.46 -20.04 6.24
N CYS A 128 -10.72 -20.89 5.55
CA CYS A 128 -10.98 -21.22 4.14
C CYS A 128 -10.61 -22.67 3.81
N ASN A 129 -11.09 -23.14 2.66
CA ASN A 129 -10.73 -24.45 2.08
C ASN A 129 -9.47 -24.32 1.20
N ILE A 130 -9.33 -23.18 0.52
CA ILE A 130 -8.20 -22.88 -0.39
C ILE A 130 -7.66 -21.51 -0.01
N PHE A 131 -6.33 -21.42 0.18
CA PHE A 131 -5.63 -20.16 0.41
C PHE A 131 -4.59 -19.94 -0.69
N VAL A 132 -4.79 -18.89 -1.51
CA VAL A 132 -3.85 -18.46 -2.53
C VAL A 132 -3.02 -17.33 -1.94
N THR A 133 -1.71 -17.57 -1.78
CA THR A 133 -0.80 -16.69 -1.06
C THR A 133 0.39 -16.27 -1.91
N GLU A 134 0.87 -15.05 -1.69
CA GLU A 134 2.20 -14.62 -2.11
C GLU A 134 3.29 -15.26 -1.22
N SER A 135 4.54 -15.21 -1.64
CA SER A 135 5.67 -15.69 -0.85
C SER A 135 6.95 -14.89 -1.08
N THR A 136 6.86 -13.61 -1.24
CA THR A 136 7.98 -12.69 -1.52
C THR A 136 9.11 -12.87 -0.50
N PHE A 137 8.78 -13.02 0.77
CA PHE A 137 9.71 -13.25 1.87
C PHE A 137 9.53 -14.63 2.53
N GLY A 138 9.08 -15.63 1.76
CA GLY A 138 8.81 -16.98 2.27
C GLY A 138 10.02 -17.81 2.66
N LEU A 139 11.24 -17.35 2.33
CA LEU A 139 12.46 -18.05 2.72
C LEU A 139 12.88 -17.71 4.16
N PRO A 140 13.37 -18.68 4.96
CA PRO A 140 13.73 -18.46 6.37
C PRO A 140 14.96 -17.57 6.59
N ILE A 141 15.63 -17.16 5.51
CA ILE A 141 16.73 -16.18 5.56
C ILE A 141 16.25 -14.76 5.87
N PHE A 142 14.98 -14.44 5.56
CA PHE A 142 14.38 -13.14 5.84
C PHE A 142 13.96 -13.08 7.32
N ARG A 143 14.75 -12.33 8.10
CA ARG A 143 14.48 -12.05 9.50
C ARG A 143 14.37 -10.55 9.68
N TRP A 144 13.30 -10.11 10.32
CA TRP A 144 13.01 -8.70 10.50
C TRP A 144 13.13 -8.34 11.97
N GLU A 145 13.76 -7.22 12.25
CA GLU A 145 13.73 -6.60 13.56
C GLU A 145 12.32 -6.06 13.87
N THR A 146 12.08 -5.74 15.13
CA THR A 146 10.81 -5.12 15.52
C THR A 146 10.71 -3.72 14.94
N SER A 147 9.47 -3.24 14.73
CA SER A 147 9.25 -1.87 14.22
C SER A 147 9.85 -0.83 15.15
N GLU A 148 9.75 -1.05 16.47
CA GLU A 148 10.30 -0.16 17.50
C GLU A 148 11.81 -0.03 17.40
N SER A 149 12.54 -1.14 17.19
CA SER A 149 14.01 -1.14 17.00
C SER A 149 14.37 -0.31 15.78
N VAL A 150 13.74 -0.61 14.63
CA VAL A 150 14.03 0.07 13.35
C VAL A 150 13.72 1.57 13.43
N PHE A 151 12.59 1.95 14.01
CA PHE A 151 12.25 3.38 14.16
C PHE A 151 13.13 4.09 15.18
N GLY A 152 13.55 3.39 16.25
CA GLY A 152 14.54 3.90 17.20
C GLY A 152 15.87 4.24 16.51
N GLU A 153 16.38 3.36 15.66
CA GLU A 153 17.60 3.58 14.88
C GLU A 153 17.46 4.74 13.89
N ILE A 154 16.31 4.83 13.16
CA ILE A 154 16.06 5.91 12.22
C ILE A 154 16.03 7.25 12.95
N ASN A 155 15.34 7.37 14.08
CA ASN A 155 15.23 8.58 14.85
C ASN A 155 16.58 8.99 15.47
N ALA A 156 17.36 8.04 15.98
CA ALA A 156 18.71 8.30 16.49
C ALA A 156 19.64 8.79 15.39
N TRP A 157 19.61 8.19 14.21
CA TRP A 157 20.39 8.59 13.06
C TRP A 157 20.00 9.99 12.56
N TRP A 158 18.70 10.28 12.45
CA TRP A 158 18.22 11.61 12.08
C TRP A 158 18.63 12.67 13.12
N SER A 159 18.43 12.41 14.42
CA SER A 159 18.85 13.31 15.49
C SER A 159 20.36 13.62 15.44
N ALA A 160 21.20 12.62 15.22
CA ALA A 160 22.65 12.81 15.11
C ALA A 160 23.04 13.69 13.91
N ASN A 161 22.39 13.51 12.76
CA ASN A 161 22.62 14.37 11.60
C ASN A 161 22.12 15.80 11.84
N ALA A 162 20.94 15.95 12.42
CA ALA A 162 20.35 17.25 12.73
C ALA A 162 21.22 18.06 13.70
N ALA A 163 21.84 17.41 14.70
CA ALA A 163 22.72 18.05 15.67
C ALA A 163 23.99 18.68 15.04
N ILE A 164 24.39 18.21 13.87
CA ILE A 164 25.53 18.73 13.11
C ILE A 164 25.12 19.52 11.86
N GLY A 165 23.82 19.90 11.78
CA GLY A 165 23.27 20.69 10.68
C GLY A 165 23.19 19.96 9.34
N LYS A 166 23.19 18.62 9.31
CA LYS A 166 23.08 17.84 8.08
C LYS A 166 21.66 17.36 7.83
N PRO A 167 21.18 17.38 6.57
CA PRO A 167 19.94 16.71 6.21
C PRO A 167 20.08 15.19 6.28
N THR A 168 18.97 14.52 6.45
CA THR A 168 18.88 13.05 6.46
C THR A 168 17.95 12.60 5.33
N VAL A 169 18.43 11.72 4.44
CA VAL A 169 17.62 11.21 3.32
C VAL A 169 17.19 9.78 3.60
N LEU A 170 15.86 9.57 3.65
CA LEU A 170 15.25 8.27 3.89
C LEU A 170 14.51 7.79 2.63
N TYR A 171 14.87 6.61 2.12
CA TYR A 171 14.25 6.05 0.94
C TYR A 171 13.11 5.08 1.28
N GLY A 172 11.95 5.30 0.66
CA GLY A 172 10.78 4.41 0.74
C GLY A 172 9.93 4.48 -0.53
N TYR A 173 9.32 3.38 -0.92
CA TYR A 173 8.34 3.40 -2.00
C TYR A 173 7.24 4.42 -1.72
N SER A 174 6.82 5.17 -2.75
CA SER A 174 5.95 6.34 -2.60
C SER A 174 4.59 6.03 -1.97
N VAL A 175 4.08 4.81 -2.15
CA VAL A 175 2.82 4.34 -1.59
C VAL A 175 3.08 3.16 -0.67
N GLY A 176 2.57 3.20 0.55
CA GLY A 176 2.73 2.18 1.59
C GLY A 176 3.97 2.41 2.46
N LYS A 177 5.17 2.11 1.95
CA LYS A 177 6.40 2.15 2.76
C LYS A 177 6.74 3.54 3.28
N ALA A 178 6.65 4.59 2.45
CA ALA A 178 6.94 5.96 2.88
C ALA A 178 6.01 6.42 4.00
N GLN A 179 4.72 6.09 3.93
CA GLN A 179 3.74 6.46 4.96
C GLN A 179 4.00 5.71 6.27
N ARG A 180 4.34 4.42 6.19
CA ARG A 180 4.75 3.65 7.38
C ARG A 180 6.01 4.24 8.03
N LEU A 181 7.02 4.63 7.24
CA LEU A 181 8.23 5.28 7.77
C LEU A 181 7.88 6.60 8.44
N LEU A 182 7.05 7.43 7.81
CA LEU A 182 6.59 8.71 8.37
C LEU A 182 5.79 8.54 9.67
N ALA A 183 4.98 7.51 9.79
CA ALA A 183 4.23 7.23 11.01
C ALA A 183 5.11 6.75 12.18
N GLY A 184 6.35 6.34 11.91
CA GLY A 184 7.29 5.85 12.93
C GLY A 184 8.40 6.84 13.32
N VAL A 185 8.58 7.94 12.58
CA VAL A 185 9.59 8.95 12.92
C VAL A 185 9.06 9.96 13.92
N ASP A 186 9.96 10.54 14.74
CA ASP A 186 9.63 11.60 15.69
C ASP A 186 9.68 12.97 14.99
N PRO A 187 8.53 13.62 14.75
CA PRO A 187 8.48 14.90 14.04
C PRO A 187 9.07 16.09 14.83
N HIS A 188 9.41 15.91 16.11
CA HIS A 188 10.03 16.95 16.94
C HIS A 188 11.54 17.08 16.68
N ILE A 189 12.18 16.13 15.97
CA ILE A 189 13.61 16.19 15.64
C ILE A 189 13.91 17.32 14.66
N GLY A 190 13.05 17.53 13.64
CA GLY A 190 13.25 18.56 12.64
C GLY A 190 12.14 18.59 11.58
N PRO A 191 12.25 19.49 10.58
CA PRO A 191 11.26 19.57 9.52
C PRO A 191 11.33 18.36 8.57
N ILE A 192 10.16 17.95 8.07
CA ILE A 192 10.05 16.79 7.16
C ILE A 192 9.67 17.30 5.77
N PHE A 193 10.44 16.89 4.77
CA PHE A 193 10.17 17.18 3.37
C PHE A 193 10.06 15.88 2.56
N GLY A 194 9.30 15.93 1.47
CA GLY A 194 9.11 14.76 0.62
C GLY A 194 9.19 15.05 -0.88
N HIS A 195 9.53 14.01 -1.61
CA HIS A 195 9.31 13.98 -3.05
C HIS A 195 7.82 14.13 -3.36
N GLY A 196 7.45 14.85 -4.42
CA GLY A 196 6.04 15.13 -4.76
C GLY A 196 5.14 13.90 -4.80
N ALA A 197 5.62 12.78 -5.31
CA ALA A 197 4.84 11.53 -5.31
C ALA A 197 4.52 11.02 -3.90
N ILE A 198 5.43 11.21 -2.94
CA ILE A 198 5.21 10.83 -1.53
C ILE A 198 4.24 11.80 -0.87
N VAL A 199 4.39 13.11 -1.11
CA VAL A 199 3.48 14.14 -0.57
C VAL A 199 2.05 13.89 -1.02
N ASN A 200 1.85 13.61 -2.32
CA ASN A 200 0.53 13.27 -2.86
C ASN A 200 -0.04 11.99 -2.25
N ALA A 201 0.79 10.97 -2.05
CA ALA A 201 0.37 9.73 -1.39
C ALA A 201 0.01 9.98 0.08
N CYS A 202 0.76 10.80 0.82
CA CYS A 202 0.42 11.18 2.20
C CYS A 202 -0.92 11.91 2.28
N ALA A 203 -1.24 12.79 1.30
CA ALA A 203 -2.54 13.43 1.24
C ALA A 203 -3.68 12.42 1.05
N ALA A 204 -3.50 11.42 0.18
CA ALA A 204 -4.47 10.34 0.00
C ALA A 204 -4.64 9.48 1.27
N TYR A 205 -3.54 9.16 1.97
CA TYR A 205 -3.59 8.42 3.24
C TYR A 205 -4.33 9.19 4.33
N ARG A 206 -4.08 10.50 4.48
CA ARG A 206 -4.84 11.35 5.42
C ARG A 206 -6.32 11.40 5.07
N ALA A 207 -6.66 11.46 3.78
CA ALA A 207 -8.05 11.40 3.32
C ALA A 207 -8.71 10.04 3.63
N CYS A 208 -7.93 8.96 3.76
CA CYS A 208 -8.38 7.66 4.28
C CYS A 208 -8.40 7.59 5.83
N GLY A 209 -8.11 8.68 6.53
CA GLY A 209 -8.14 8.75 8.00
C GLY A 209 -6.84 8.32 8.71
N VAL A 210 -5.74 8.16 7.98
CA VAL A 210 -4.43 7.83 8.57
C VAL A 210 -3.77 9.08 9.10
N ASP A 211 -3.37 9.06 10.37
CA ASP A 211 -2.60 10.13 10.99
C ASP A 211 -1.12 10.04 10.59
N LEU A 212 -0.60 11.12 10.00
CA LEU A 212 0.78 11.24 9.55
C LEU A 212 1.32 12.62 9.95
N PRO A 213 2.61 12.73 10.29
CA PRO A 213 3.24 14.02 10.55
C PRO A 213 3.16 14.93 9.32
N ASP A 214 3.25 16.25 9.54
CA ASP A 214 3.29 17.20 8.43
C ASP A 214 4.52 16.97 7.55
N ILE A 215 4.28 16.93 6.24
CA ILE A 215 5.33 16.79 5.24
C ILE A 215 5.18 17.89 4.18
N GLN A 216 6.25 18.60 3.94
CA GLN A 216 6.31 19.66 2.94
C GLN A 216 6.87 19.12 1.61
N SER A 217 6.44 19.71 0.49
CA SER A 217 7.03 19.35 -0.80
C SER A 217 8.41 20.02 -0.96
N VAL A 218 9.41 19.24 -1.32
CA VAL A 218 10.72 19.78 -1.73
C VAL A 218 10.60 20.76 -2.89
N GLN A 219 9.57 20.62 -3.74
CA GLN A 219 9.35 21.50 -4.89
C GLN A 219 8.82 22.88 -4.48
N SER A 220 8.20 23.02 -3.31
CA SER A 220 7.73 24.31 -2.80
C SER A 220 8.84 25.14 -2.11
N ALA A 221 9.99 24.53 -1.84
CA ALA A 221 11.12 25.22 -1.25
C ALA A 221 11.85 26.12 -2.27
N THR A 222 12.41 27.23 -1.80
CA THR A 222 13.22 28.13 -2.61
C THR A 222 14.53 27.45 -3.06
N SER A 223 15.19 27.98 -4.09
CA SER A 223 16.44 27.41 -4.62
C SER A 223 17.59 27.37 -3.58
N ASN A 224 17.57 28.31 -2.61
CA ASN A 224 18.58 28.43 -1.56
C ASN A 224 18.02 27.99 -0.19
N HIS A 225 17.07 27.04 -0.17
CA HIS A 225 16.50 26.55 1.08
C HIS A 225 17.59 25.85 1.92
N ASP A 226 17.65 26.21 3.20
CA ASP A 226 18.51 25.53 4.16
C ASP A 226 17.88 24.19 4.59
N TRP A 227 18.54 23.10 4.26
CA TRP A 227 18.09 21.74 4.58
C TRP A 227 18.65 21.22 5.91
N SER A 228 19.34 22.07 6.68
CA SER A 228 19.95 21.67 7.96
C SER A 228 18.93 21.02 8.89
N GLY A 229 19.25 19.82 9.36
CA GLY A 229 18.40 19.05 10.27
C GLY A 229 17.11 18.47 9.66
N ALA A 230 16.87 18.67 8.38
CA ALA A 230 15.66 18.14 7.74
C ALA A 230 15.72 16.63 7.50
N LEU A 231 14.56 15.97 7.60
CA LEU A 231 14.34 14.63 7.05
C LEU A 231 13.74 14.75 5.66
N ILE A 232 14.41 14.16 4.66
CA ILE A 232 13.96 14.14 3.27
C ILE A 232 13.49 12.73 2.92
N VAL A 233 12.21 12.55 2.61
CA VAL A 233 11.67 11.24 2.23
C VAL A 233 11.51 11.17 0.71
N ALA A 234 12.16 10.17 0.10
CA ALA A 234 12.24 10.03 -1.35
C ALA A 234 11.97 8.59 -1.82
N PRO A 235 11.43 8.38 -3.03
CA PRO A 235 11.36 7.04 -3.61
C PRO A 235 12.76 6.57 -4.01
N PRO A 236 13.04 5.24 -4.02
CA PRO A 236 14.33 4.70 -4.44
C PRO A 236 14.77 5.17 -5.83
N SER A 237 13.82 5.45 -6.73
CA SER A 237 14.08 5.98 -8.08
C SER A 237 14.68 7.39 -8.08
N ALA A 238 14.65 8.12 -6.97
CA ALA A 238 15.30 9.43 -6.84
C ALA A 238 16.80 9.31 -6.59
N HIS A 239 17.29 8.15 -6.15
CA HIS A 239 18.71 7.92 -5.90
C HIS A 239 19.54 8.12 -7.17
N GLY A 240 20.68 8.81 -7.06
CA GLY A 240 21.60 9.11 -8.16
C GLY A 240 21.09 10.16 -9.17
N THR A 241 19.90 10.72 -9.00
CA THR A 241 19.35 11.77 -9.88
C THR A 241 19.80 13.18 -9.47
N ALA A 242 19.55 14.16 -10.33
CA ALA A 242 19.78 15.57 -10.01
C ALA A 242 18.89 16.07 -8.84
N TRP A 243 17.76 15.38 -8.59
CA TRP A 243 16.85 15.76 -7.52
C TRP A 243 17.47 15.56 -6.13
N ILE A 244 18.25 14.49 -5.93
CA ILE A 244 18.84 14.17 -4.62
C ILE A 244 20.08 15.03 -4.31
N ARG A 245 20.83 15.47 -5.34
CA ARG A 245 22.07 16.24 -5.18
C ARG A 245 21.91 17.60 -4.49
N ARG A 246 20.68 18.08 -4.30
CA ARG A 246 20.40 19.32 -3.56
C ARG A 246 20.50 19.17 -2.04
N PHE A 247 20.65 17.96 -1.55
CA PHE A 247 20.76 17.62 -0.13
C PHE A 247 22.18 17.14 0.25
N ASP A 248 23.12 17.12 -0.71
CA ASP A 248 24.52 16.77 -0.50
C ASP A 248 25.29 17.93 0.17
#